data_9ecdc44b692844f8d2072d078e18e093
#
_entry.id   9ecdc44b692844f8d2072d078e18e093
#
_cell.length_a   1.000
_cell.length_b   1.000
_cell.length_c   1.000
_cell.angle_alpha   90.00
_cell.angle_beta   90.00
_cell.angle_gamma   90.00
#
_symmetry.space_group_name_H-M   'P 1'
#
loop_
_entity.id
_entity.type
_entity.pdbx_description
1 polymer ?
#
loop_
_entity_poly.entity_id
_entity_poly.type
_entity_poly.pdbx_seq_one_letter_code
_entity_poly.pdbx_strand_id
1 'polypeptide(L)'
;MGSTPVSLKNNNIFYKLFFNDMRKNVIYINHCKNLEALEKAIALIDCNIRTSIRTRNENSEKIYTRILCTLIVSWLEMRLLKLINEVEDFKNLSSDKIFDDNEIKCIVDGNSLLDKWKIALNISATKAYNVKLNKNLLEIQDFCGQKTFSLRYDNLVSIMDKEFAPIITIRNKVDHGQIKYAYANTPISFSQDITAEINKLNLIQLRNTKTIFKNIANIIHDLTVSKKTFERDYDKYSTIIDNTKSIDSSLEYKKYKKMMIQKQLDYKQKIKNLAEKN
;
A
#
# COMPACT_ATOMS: atom_id res chain seq x y z
N MET A 1 4.94 7.39 66.05
CA MET A 1 4.07 6.67 65.11
C MET A 1 4.15 7.41 63.80
N GLY A 2 4.93 6.87 62.87
CA GLY A 2 5.19 7.48 61.57
C GLY A 2 4.23 6.91 60.54
N SER A 3 3.43 7.74 59.87
CA SER A 3 2.63 7.38 58.75
C SER A 3 3.45 7.45 57.46
N THR A 4 3.73 6.30 56.87
CA THR A 4 4.38 6.16 55.57
C THR A 4 3.49 6.64 54.41
N PRO A 5 4.01 7.40 53.44
CA PRO A 5 3.20 7.88 52.30
C PRO A 5 3.10 6.76 51.24
N VAL A 6 1.97 6.08 51.19
CA VAL A 6 1.65 5.02 50.18
C VAL A 6 1.14 5.59 48.83
N SER A 7 0.96 6.92 48.71
CA SER A 7 0.23 7.51 47.57
C SER A 7 1.05 7.89 46.33
N LEU A 8 2.39 7.94 46.42
CA LEU A 8 3.22 8.48 45.30
C LEU A 8 3.60 7.45 44.23
N LYS A 9 3.58 6.15 44.51
CA LYS A 9 3.91 5.12 43.52
C LYS A 9 2.78 4.84 42.53
N ASN A 10 1.52 4.93 42.95
CA ASN A 10 0.36 4.65 42.09
C ASN A 10 0.13 5.75 41.06
N ASN A 11 0.42 7.01 41.38
CA ASN A 11 0.27 8.12 40.43
C ASN A 11 1.26 8.02 39.25
N ASN A 12 2.49 7.56 39.49
CA ASN A 12 3.50 7.42 38.44
C ASN A 12 3.16 6.30 37.43
N ILE A 13 2.50 5.23 37.86
CA ILE A 13 2.07 4.13 37.00
C ILE A 13 0.86 4.58 36.16
N PHE A 14 -0.10 5.30 36.77
CA PHE A 14 -1.28 5.83 36.10
C PHE A 14 -0.90 6.87 35.04
N TYR A 15 0.00 7.82 35.36
CA TYR A 15 0.52 8.80 34.40
C TYR A 15 1.29 8.10 33.25
N LYS A 16 2.09 7.08 33.56
CA LYS A 16 2.84 6.34 32.54
C LYS A 16 1.93 5.54 31.59
N LEU A 17 0.86 4.94 32.11
CA LEU A 17 -0.15 4.24 31.32
C LEU A 17 -0.96 5.24 30.47
N PHE A 18 -1.43 6.33 31.06
CA PHE A 18 -2.21 7.36 30.37
C PHE A 18 -1.41 8.05 29.26
N PHE A 19 -0.14 8.37 29.48
CA PHE A 19 0.73 8.94 28.44
C PHE A 19 1.11 7.91 27.37
N ASN A 20 1.19 6.62 27.68
CA ASN A 20 1.42 5.56 26.68
C ASN A 20 0.20 5.38 25.78
N ASP A 21 -1.03 5.40 26.33
CA ASP A 21 -2.25 5.28 25.55
C ASP A 21 -2.51 6.50 24.67
N MET A 22 -2.25 7.71 25.16
CA MET A 22 -2.25 8.92 24.32
C MET A 22 -1.22 8.84 23.19
N ARG A 23 -0.03 8.25 23.41
CA ARG A 23 0.98 8.06 22.35
C ARG A 23 0.51 7.08 21.27
N LYS A 24 -0.22 6.00 21.64
CA LYS A 24 -0.75 5.01 20.69
C LYS A 24 -1.69 5.67 19.66
N ASN A 25 -2.64 6.47 20.14
CA ASN A 25 -3.56 7.21 19.27
C ASN A 25 -2.86 8.27 18.42
N VAL A 26 -1.84 8.94 18.94
CA VAL A 26 -1.05 9.93 18.18
C VAL A 26 -0.31 9.29 17.02
N ILE A 27 0.28 8.09 17.21
CA ILE A 27 0.96 7.37 16.15
C ILE A 27 -0.02 7.01 15.03
N TYR A 28 -1.16 6.43 15.35
CA TYR A 28 -2.21 6.13 14.37
C TYR A 28 -2.69 7.36 13.60
N ILE A 29 -2.98 8.46 14.31
CA ILE A 29 -3.41 9.73 13.71
C ILE A 29 -2.33 10.28 12.75
N ASN A 30 -1.06 10.20 13.13
CA ASN A 30 0.04 10.66 12.28
C ASN A 30 0.18 9.80 11.02
N HIS A 31 -0.03 8.48 11.11
CA HIS A 31 -0.08 7.62 9.92
C HIS A 31 -1.27 7.95 9.03
N CYS A 32 -2.44 8.29 9.58
CA CYS A 32 -3.58 8.75 8.79
C CYS A 32 -3.26 10.06 8.05
N LYS A 33 -2.62 11.04 8.71
CA LYS A 33 -2.21 12.32 8.09
C LYS A 33 -1.16 12.11 6.99
N ASN A 34 -0.17 11.23 7.22
CA ASN A 34 0.82 10.89 6.22
C ASN A 34 0.17 10.20 5.01
N LEU A 35 -0.79 9.31 5.24
CA LEU A 35 -1.52 8.65 4.17
C LEU A 35 -2.33 9.65 3.33
N GLU A 36 -3.00 10.61 3.96
CA GLU A 36 -3.70 11.70 3.28
C GLU A 36 -2.74 12.57 2.44
N ALA A 37 -1.58 12.92 2.98
CA ALA A 37 -0.55 13.66 2.26
C ALA A 37 -0.04 12.89 1.02
N LEU A 38 0.19 11.59 1.15
CA LEU A 38 0.56 10.71 0.02
C LEU A 38 -0.55 10.63 -1.04
N GLU A 39 -1.83 10.55 -0.66
CA GLU A 39 -2.94 10.58 -1.61
C GLU A 39 -2.96 11.88 -2.42
N LYS A 40 -2.73 13.03 -1.76
CA LYS A 40 -2.62 14.33 -2.43
C LYS A 40 -1.41 14.40 -3.37
N ALA A 41 -0.26 13.87 -2.95
CA ALA A 41 0.94 13.81 -3.79
C ALA A 41 0.75 12.92 -5.01
N ILE A 42 0.13 11.74 -4.85
CA ILE A 42 -0.21 10.83 -5.95
C ILE A 42 -1.13 11.52 -6.96
N ALA A 43 -2.17 12.22 -6.49
CA ALA A 43 -3.10 12.95 -7.37
C ALA A 43 -2.40 14.09 -8.15
N LEU A 44 -1.47 14.80 -7.51
CA LEU A 44 -0.67 15.85 -8.15
C LEU A 44 0.24 15.29 -9.24
N ILE A 45 0.97 14.21 -8.95
CA ILE A 45 1.86 13.57 -9.94
C ILE A 45 1.06 12.93 -11.08
N ASP A 46 -0.09 12.31 -10.81
CA ASP A 46 -1.01 11.85 -11.85
C ASP A 46 -1.43 12.99 -12.79
N CYS A 47 -1.75 14.17 -12.24
CA CYS A 47 -2.06 15.36 -13.03
C CYS A 47 -0.88 15.80 -13.92
N ASN A 48 0.35 15.79 -13.37
CA ASN A 48 1.56 16.16 -14.12
C ASN A 48 1.85 15.17 -15.27
N ILE A 49 1.63 13.86 -15.05
CA ILE A 49 1.74 12.87 -16.13
C ILE A 49 0.73 13.17 -17.23
N ARG A 50 -0.54 13.43 -16.89
CA ARG A 50 -1.58 13.78 -17.87
C ARG A 50 -1.23 15.03 -18.66
N THR A 51 -0.65 16.04 -18.02
CA THR A 51 -0.17 17.24 -18.67
C THR A 51 1.00 16.94 -19.63
N SER A 52 1.98 16.12 -19.19
CA SER A 52 3.11 15.69 -20.03
C SER A 52 2.63 14.91 -21.27
N ILE A 53 1.61 14.06 -21.13
CA ILE A 53 1.00 13.35 -22.26
C ILE A 53 0.35 14.33 -23.24
N ARG A 54 -0.45 15.30 -22.75
CA ARG A 54 -1.11 16.31 -23.60
C ARG A 54 -0.12 17.17 -24.36
N THR A 55 1.00 17.52 -23.73
CA THR A 55 2.06 18.34 -24.34
C THR A 55 3.08 17.52 -25.12
N ARG A 56 2.93 16.20 -25.19
CA ARG A 56 3.84 15.26 -25.84
C ARG A 56 5.27 15.30 -25.28
N ASN A 57 5.43 15.65 -23.99
CA ASN A 57 6.72 15.67 -23.31
C ASN A 57 7.01 14.29 -22.71
N GLU A 58 7.61 13.40 -23.51
CA GLU A 58 7.91 12.02 -23.10
C GLU A 58 8.92 11.92 -21.96
N ASN A 59 9.87 12.84 -21.87
CA ASN A 59 10.87 12.85 -20.79
C ASN A 59 10.20 13.13 -19.44
N SER A 60 9.38 14.18 -19.36
CA SER A 60 8.62 14.50 -18.14
C SER A 60 7.63 13.40 -17.81
N GLU A 61 6.95 12.83 -18.79
CA GLU A 61 6.02 11.70 -18.60
C GLU A 61 6.74 10.51 -17.91
N LYS A 62 7.90 10.12 -18.41
CA LYS A 62 8.71 9.02 -17.84
C LYS A 62 9.19 9.32 -16.42
N ILE A 63 9.67 10.55 -16.16
CA ILE A 63 10.14 10.94 -14.83
C ILE A 63 8.99 10.90 -13.83
N TYR A 64 7.85 11.55 -14.14
CA TYR A 64 6.69 11.56 -13.23
C TYR A 64 6.10 10.17 -13.03
N THR A 65 6.13 9.29 -14.03
CA THR A 65 5.66 7.90 -13.88
C THR A 65 6.51 7.14 -12.85
N ARG A 66 7.81 7.34 -12.81
CA ARG A 66 8.70 6.72 -11.82
C ARG A 66 8.48 7.29 -10.42
N ILE A 67 8.30 8.61 -10.30
CA ILE A 67 7.92 9.25 -9.04
C ILE A 67 6.57 8.70 -8.55
N LEU A 68 5.59 8.51 -9.45
CA LEU A 68 4.31 7.92 -9.10
C LEU A 68 4.47 6.48 -8.57
N CYS A 69 5.35 5.68 -9.15
CA CYS A 69 5.67 4.34 -8.66
C CYS A 69 6.18 4.37 -7.21
N THR A 70 7.15 5.24 -6.92
CA THR A 70 7.67 5.45 -5.55
C THR A 70 6.55 5.84 -4.58
N LEU A 71 5.72 6.80 -4.93
CA LEU A 71 4.62 7.26 -4.08
C LEU A 71 3.56 6.17 -3.82
N ILE A 72 3.25 5.33 -4.80
CA ILE A 72 2.29 4.22 -4.65
C ILE A 72 2.83 3.17 -3.68
N VAL A 73 4.12 2.82 -3.75
CA VAL A 73 4.71 1.85 -2.81
C VAL A 73 4.87 2.47 -1.41
N SER A 74 5.21 3.76 -1.30
CA SER A 74 5.20 4.48 -0.01
C SER A 74 3.80 4.54 0.59
N TRP A 75 2.76 4.69 -0.25
CA TRP A 75 1.36 4.58 0.19
C TRP A 75 1.04 3.20 0.74
N LEU A 76 1.50 2.12 0.09
CA LEU A 76 1.32 0.74 0.56
C LEU A 76 2.01 0.51 1.91
N GLU A 77 3.23 1.03 2.09
CA GLU A 77 3.98 0.98 3.35
C GLU A 77 3.25 1.75 4.47
N MET A 78 2.77 2.96 4.18
CA MET A 78 2.02 3.76 5.15
C MET A 78 0.66 3.14 5.52
N ARG A 79 0.02 2.44 4.57
CA ARG A 79 -1.21 1.66 4.85
C ARG A 79 -0.96 0.54 5.85
N LEU A 80 0.18 -0.15 5.74
CA LEU A 80 0.58 -1.18 6.70
C LEU A 80 0.84 -0.56 8.08
N LEU A 81 1.61 0.53 8.14
CA LEU A 81 1.90 1.21 9.41
C LEU A 81 0.63 1.72 10.10
N LYS A 82 -0.34 2.22 9.31
CA LYS A 82 -1.66 2.56 9.84
C LYS A 82 -2.35 1.32 10.42
N LEU A 83 -2.40 0.22 9.67
CA LEU A 83 -3.08 -1.02 10.08
C LEU A 83 -2.52 -1.57 11.40
N ILE A 84 -1.20 -1.69 11.53
CA ILE A 84 -0.58 -2.27 12.73
C ILE A 84 -0.67 -1.39 13.97
N ASN A 85 -1.01 -0.11 13.81
CA ASN A 85 -1.24 0.82 14.92
C ASN A 85 -2.73 1.12 15.13
N GLU A 86 -3.64 0.39 14.48
CA GLU A 86 -5.08 0.57 14.65
C GLU A 86 -5.52 0.12 16.03
N VAL A 87 -6.50 0.82 16.60
CA VAL A 87 -7.09 0.55 17.91
C VAL A 87 -8.53 0.05 17.73
N GLU A 88 -9.00 -0.79 18.65
CA GLU A 88 -10.35 -1.40 18.58
C GLU A 88 -11.46 -0.35 18.60
N ASP A 89 -11.33 0.67 19.43
CA ASP A 89 -12.27 1.79 19.48
C ASP A 89 -11.55 3.13 19.50
N PHE A 90 -11.54 3.80 18.35
CA PHE A 90 -10.91 5.11 18.21
C PHE A 90 -11.48 6.20 19.12
N LYS A 91 -12.73 6.03 19.57
CA LYS A 91 -13.39 7.01 20.47
C LYS A 91 -13.02 6.77 21.94
N ASN A 92 -12.54 5.59 22.27
CA ASN A 92 -12.13 5.23 23.61
C ASN A 92 -10.61 5.27 23.74
N LEU A 93 -10.08 6.24 24.46
CA LEU A 93 -8.64 6.46 24.68
C LEU A 93 -7.94 5.29 25.38
N SER A 94 -8.70 4.40 26.01
CA SER A 94 -8.21 3.20 26.71
C SER A 94 -8.34 1.91 25.88
N SER A 95 -8.79 1.98 24.61
CA SER A 95 -8.96 0.79 23.82
C SER A 95 -7.61 0.16 23.43
N ASP A 96 -7.56 -1.17 23.50
CA ASP A 96 -6.37 -1.92 23.16
C ASP A 96 -6.07 -1.82 21.66
N LYS A 97 -4.79 -1.97 21.30
CA LYS A 97 -4.38 -2.12 19.90
C LYS A 97 -4.86 -3.48 19.39
N ILE A 98 -5.23 -3.52 18.12
CA ILE A 98 -5.59 -4.78 17.46
C ILE A 98 -4.38 -5.73 17.40
N PHE A 99 -3.18 -5.20 17.14
CA PHE A 99 -1.91 -5.93 17.25
C PHE A 99 -1.20 -5.55 18.53
N ASP A 100 -0.72 -6.53 19.31
CA ASP A 100 0.12 -6.27 20.46
C ASP A 100 1.55 -5.82 20.06
N ASP A 101 2.33 -5.37 21.03
CA ASP A 101 3.67 -4.82 20.75
C ASP A 101 4.67 -5.88 20.21
N ASN A 102 4.50 -7.17 20.57
CA ASN A 102 5.32 -8.25 20.02
C ASN A 102 4.93 -8.57 18.57
N GLU A 103 3.64 -8.59 18.27
CA GLU A 103 3.11 -8.78 16.92
C GLU A 103 3.56 -7.64 16.00
N ILE A 104 3.45 -6.38 16.47
CA ILE A 104 3.94 -5.21 15.74
C ILE A 104 5.44 -5.35 15.46
N LYS A 105 6.22 -5.76 16.46
CA LYS A 105 7.66 -5.98 16.29
C LYS A 105 7.93 -7.06 15.23
N CYS A 106 7.27 -8.20 15.30
CA CYS A 106 7.42 -9.26 14.29
C CYS A 106 7.11 -8.75 12.85
N ILE A 107 6.07 -7.93 12.70
CA ILE A 107 5.72 -7.36 11.38
C ILE A 107 6.80 -6.38 10.93
N VAL A 108 7.24 -5.48 11.80
CA VAL A 108 8.24 -4.44 11.47
C VAL A 108 9.60 -5.05 11.15
N ASP A 109 9.98 -6.13 11.83
CA ASP A 109 11.26 -6.86 11.62
C ASP A 109 11.27 -7.71 10.34
N GLY A 110 10.15 -7.82 9.61
CA GLY A 110 10.09 -8.50 8.30
C GLY A 110 11.12 -7.93 7.30
N ASN A 111 11.81 -8.82 6.56
CA ASN A 111 12.94 -8.47 5.69
C ASN A 111 12.59 -7.55 4.53
N SER A 112 11.37 -7.63 4.03
CA SER A 112 10.86 -6.82 2.93
C SER A 112 9.47 -6.27 3.24
N LEU A 113 9.03 -5.25 2.51
CA LEU A 113 7.66 -4.75 2.62
C LEU A 113 6.63 -5.85 2.31
N LEU A 114 6.94 -6.75 1.37
CA LEU A 114 6.10 -7.91 1.08
C LEU A 114 6.01 -8.86 2.28
N ASP A 115 7.14 -9.19 2.92
CA ASP A 115 7.16 -10.05 4.10
C ASP A 115 6.37 -9.44 5.25
N LYS A 116 6.51 -8.13 5.47
CA LYS A 116 5.75 -7.39 6.49
C LYS A 116 4.23 -7.53 6.27
N TRP A 117 3.76 -7.41 5.04
CA TRP A 117 2.35 -7.62 4.70
C TRP A 117 1.90 -9.08 4.88
N LYS A 118 2.75 -10.06 4.51
CA LYS A 118 2.47 -11.49 4.72
C LYS A 118 2.39 -11.83 6.21
N ILE A 119 3.31 -11.32 7.03
CA ILE A 119 3.30 -11.53 8.48
C ILE A 119 2.01 -10.91 9.09
N ALA A 120 1.62 -9.69 8.68
CA ALA A 120 0.39 -9.07 9.14
C ALA A 120 -0.85 -9.89 8.76
N LEU A 121 -0.94 -10.41 7.52
CA LEU A 121 -1.98 -11.33 7.07
C LEU A 121 -2.03 -12.59 7.94
N ASN A 122 -0.88 -13.20 8.20
CA ASN A 122 -0.78 -14.47 8.93
C ASN A 122 -1.17 -14.32 10.40
N ILE A 123 -0.71 -13.26 11.07
CA ILE A 123 -1.12 -12.97 12.45
C ILE A 123 -2.64 -12.71 12.51
N SER A 124 -3.19 -11.93 11.57
CA SER A 124 -4.63 -11.69 11.49
C SER A 124 -5.42 -12.98 11.25
N ALA A 125 -4.90 -13.87 10.40
CA ALA A 125 -5.48 -15.19 10.14
C ALA A 125 -5.50 -16.07 11.40
N THR A 126 -4.42 -16.04 12.18
CA THR A 126 -4.35 -16.78 13.45
C THR A 126 -5.42 -16.30 14.42
N LYS A 127 -5.60 -15.00 14.57
CA LYS A 127 -6.63 -14.40 15.44
C LYS A 127 -8.06 -14.74 14.98
N ALA A 128 -8.31 -14.69 13.66
CA ALA A 128 -9.64 -14.87 13.11
C ALA A 128 -10.06 -16.35 12.96
N TYR A 129 -9.12 -17.24 12.67
CA TYR A 129 -9.39 -18.63 12.26
C TYR A 129 -8.65 -19.68 13.09
N ASN A 130 -7.82 -19.26 14.05
CA ASN A 130 -7.02 -20.14 14.91
C ASN A 130 -6.10 -21.10 14.10
N VAL A 131 -5.51 -20.61 13.01
CA VAL A 131 -4.56 -21.35 12.18
C VAL A 131 -3.18 -21.41 12.84
N LYS A 132 -2.33 -22.38 12.44
CA LYS A 132 -0.97 -22.53 12.97
C LYS A 132 0.04 -21.99 11.99
N LEU A 133 0.94 -21.14 12.48
CA LEU A 133 2.01 -20.54 11.70
C LEU A 133 3.31 -21.33 11.78
N ASN A 134 4.17 -21.19 10.77
CA ASN A 134 5.56 -21.62 10.85
C ASN A 134 6.37 -20.65 11.76
N LYS A 135 7.62 -21.04 12.09
CA LYS A 135 8.46 -20.28 13.03
C LYS A 135 8.80 -18.86 12.56
N ASN A 136 8.87 -18.63 11.26
CA ASN A 136 9.19 -17.31 10.70
C ASN A 136 7.94 -16.45 10.38
N LEU A 137 6.75 -16.94 10.72
CA LEU A 137 5.46 -16.29 10.52
C LEU A 137 5.10 -15.97 9.05
N LEU A 138 5.84 -16.49 8.08
CA LEU A 138 5.63 -16.21 6.65
C LEU A 138 4.63 -17.14 5.98
N GLU A 139 4.30 -18.26 6.62
CA GLU A 139 3.42 -19.29 6.06
C GLU A 139 2.50 -19.90 7.12
N ILE A 140 1.28 -20.24 6.71
CA ILE A 140 0.38 -21.04 7.53
C ILE A 140 0.70 -22.53 7.29
N GLN A 141 1.06 -23.25 8.37
CA GLN A 141 1.35 -24.68 8.32
C GLN A 141 0.09 -25.54 8.39
N ASP A 142 -0.92 -25.10 9.13
CA ASP A 142 -2.15 -25.85 9.32
C ASP A 142 -3.34 -24.89 9.40
N PHE A 143 -4.27 -25.07 8.49
CA PHE A 143 -5.50 -24.29 8.43
C PHE A 143 -6.59 -24.81 9.39
N CYS A 144 -6.32 -25.83 10.19
CA CYS A 144 -7.25 -26.36 11.19
C CYS A 144 -8.65 -26.65 10.62
N GLY A 145 -8.73 -27.19 9.40
CA GLY A 145 -9.98 -27.52 8.71
C GLY A 145 -10.71 -26.37 8.04
N GLN A 146 -10.15 -25.15 8.03
CA GLN A 146 -10.75 -23.94 7.42
C GLN A 146 -10.58 -23.92 5.89
N LYS A 147 -11.21 -24.84 5.16
CA LYS A 147 -11.02 -25.03 3.70
C LYS A 147 -11.30 -23.76 2.88
N THR A 148 -12.41 -23.07 3.12
CA THR A 148 -12.77 -21.85 2.37
C THR A 148 -11.74 -20.76 2.62
N PHE A 149 -11.29 -20.60 3.87
CA PHE A 149 -10.25 -19.62 4.20
C PHE A 149 -8.91 -19.98 3.54
N SER A 150 -8.51 -21.27 3.51
CA SER A 150 -7.30 -21.72 2.83
C SER A 150 -7.26 -21.28 1.37
N LEU A 151 -8.34 -21.52 0.61
CA LEU A 151 -8.43 -21.09 -0.78
C LEU A 151 -8.32 -19.57 -0.97
N ARG A 152 -8.96 -18.79 -0.09
CA ARG A 152 -8.89 -17.33 -0.09
C ARG A 152 -7.48 -16.84 0.26
N TYR A 153 -6.84 -17.48 1.23
CA TYR A 153 -5.48 -17.18 1.64
C TYR A 153 -4.47 -17.43 0.51
N ASP A 154 -4.54 -18.61 -0.13
CA ASP A 154 -3.65 -18.98 -1.24
C ASP A 154 -3.78 -17.98 -2.41
N ASN A 155 -5.02 -17.56 -2.71
CA ASN A 155 -5.26 -16.52 -3.70
C ASN A 155 -4.63 -15.19 -3.30
N LEU A 156 -4.79 -14.74 -2.04
CA LEU A 156 -4.20 -13.48 -1.56
C LEU A 156 -2.68 -13.50 -1.62
N VAL A 157 -2.03 -14.57 -1.14
CA VAL A 157 -0.58 -14.72 -1.19
C VAL A 157 -0.09 -14.72 -2.63
N SER A 158 -0.75 -15.47 -3.53
CA SER A 158 -0.41 -15.48 -4.95
C SER A 158 -0.51 -14.09 -5.60
N ILE A 159 -1.55 -13.31 -5.26
CA ILE A 159 -1.70 -11.94 -5.78
C ILE A 159 -0.60 -11.04 -5.20
N MET A 160 -0.31 -11.13 -3.91
CA MET A 160 0.76 -10.34 -3.27
C MET A 160 2.12 -10.63 -3.91
N ASP A 161 2.46 -11.88 -4.16
CA ASP A 161 3.73 -12.26 -4.80
C ASP A 161 3.82 -11.73 -6.24
N LYS A 162 2.74 -11.77 -7.00
CA LYS A 162 2.73 -11.36 -8.41
C LYS A 162 2.65 -9.84 -8.59
N GLU A 163 1.97 -9.13 -7.69
CA GLU A 163 1.68 -7.70 -7.86
C GLU A 163 2.55 -6.79 -6.97
N PHE A 164 2.89 -7.22 -5.73
CA PHE A 164 3.70 -6.40 -4.83
C PHE A 164 5.19 -6.50 -5.13
N ALA A 165 5.73 -7.74 -5.28
CA ALA A 165 7.15 -7.95 -5.41
C ALA A 165 7.78 -7.19 -6.60
N PRO A 166 7.23 -7.23 -7.83
CA PRO A 166 7.81 -6.52 -8.96
C PRO A 166 7.86 -5.00 -8.75
N ILE A 167 6.77 -4.42 -8.27
CA ILE A 167 6.66 -2.97 -8.07
C ILE A 167 7.54 -2.48 -6.92
N ILE A 168 7.66 -3.25 -5.83
CA ILE A 168 8.59 -2.96 -4.74
C ILE A 168 10.03 -2.98 -5.25
N THR A 169 10.39 -3.97 -6.08
CA THR A 169 11.71 -4.08 -6.70
C THR A 169 12.01 -2.86 -7.57
N ILE A 170 11.09 -2.45 -8.42
CA ILE A 170 11.23 -1.26 -9.27
C ILE A 170 11.42 -0.01 -8.39
N ARG A 171 10.58 0.18 -7.38
CA ARG A 171 10.68 1.32 -6.45
C ARG A 171 12.06 1.38 -5.81
N ASN A 172 12.55 0.26 -5.27
CA ASN A 172 13.85 0.23 -4.64
C ASN A 172 14.97 0.67 -5.60
N LYS A 173 14.93 0.23 -6.87
CA LYS A 173 15.90 0.67 -7.88
C LYS A 173 15.78 2.17 -8.17
N VAL A 174 14.56 2.69 -8.30
CA VAL A 174 14.31 4.12 -8.56
C VAL A 174 14.76 4.98 -7.40
N ASP A 175 14.48 4.59 -6.15
CA ASP A 175 14.88 5.32 -4.94
C ASP A 175 16.41 5.38 -4.76
N HIS A 176 17.13 4.39 -5.28
CA HIS A 176 18.59 4.38 -5.35
C HIS A 176 19.15 5.09 -6.61
N GLY A 177 18.35 5.93 -7.26
CA GLY A 177 18.79 6.74 -8.41
C GLY A 177 18.87 5.98 -9.74
N GLN A 178 18.46 4.71 -9.80
CA GLN A 178 18.50 3.88 -11.00
C GLN A 178 17.28 4.16 -11.90
N ILE A 179 17.15 5.41 -12.32
CA ILE A 179 15.96 5.90 -13.01
C ILE A 179 15.87 5.39 -14.46
N LYS A 180 16.98 5.20 -15.13
CA LYS A 180 17.03 4.82 -16.56
C LYS A 180 17.53 3.41 -16.78
N TYR A 181 18.52 3.00 -16.01
CA TYR A 181 19.15 1.68 -16.06
C TYR A 181 19.23 1.11 -14.65
N ALA A 182 18.76 -0.11 -14.47
CA ALA A 182 18.86 -0.82 -13.21
C ALA A 182 20.13 -1.67 -13.15
N TYR A 183 20.86 -1.59 -12.05
CA TYR A 183 21.96 -2.51 -11.78
C TYR A 183 21.44 -3.91 -11.43
N ALA A 184 22.22 -4.93 -11.81
CA ALA A 184 22.06 -6.28 -11.29
C ALA A 184 22.41 -6.31 -9.78
N ASN A 185 22.67 -7.49 -9.23
CA ASN A 185 23.03 -7.63 -7.81
C ASN A 185 24.38 -7.00 -7.45
N THR A 186 25.21 -6.71 -8.46
CA THR A 186 26.46 -5.98 -8.30
C THR A 186 26.43 -4.69 -9.13
N PRO A 187 27.07 -3.59 -8.69
CA PRO A 187 27.08 -2.33 -9.44
C PRO A 187 27.93 -2.38 -10.72
N ILE A 188 28.48 -3.53 -11.09
CA ILE A 188 29.35 -3.74 -12.25
C ILE A 188 28.53 -4.08 -13.51
N SER A 189 27.30 -4.58 -13.37
CA SER A 189 26.47 -4.99 -14.49
C SER A 189 25.04 -4.47 -14.38
N PHE A 190 24.40 -4.21 -15.53
CA PHE A 190 23.01 -3.80 -15.61
C PHE A 190 22.06 -5.01 -15.73
N SER A 191 20.92 -4.93 -15.07
CA SER A 191 19.81 -5.86 -15.27
C SER A 191 18.96 -5.38 -16.44
N GLN A 192 18.99 -6.12 -17.54
CA GLN A 192 18.18 -5.81 -18.71
C GLN A 192 16.70 -5.94 -18.41
N ASP A 193 16.29 -6.98 -17.67
CA ASP A 193 14.89 -7.25 -17.35
C ASP A 193 14.28 -6.14 -16.47
N ILE A 194 14.94 -5.78 -15.35
CA ILE A 194 14.47 -4.71 -14.48
C ILE A 194 14.49 -3.36 -15.21
N THR A 195 15.51 -3.10 -16.04
CA THR A 195 15.57 -1.90 -16.87
C THR A 195 14.40 -1.84 -17.86
N ALA A 196 14.04 -2.96 -18.48
CA ALA A 196 12.90 -3.05 -19.38
C ALA A 196 11.59 -2.78 -18.62
N GLU A 197 11.41 -3.37 -17.41
CA GLU A 197 10.22 -3.13 -16.58
C GLU A 197 10.09 -1.66 -16.14
N ILE A 198 11.19 -1.00 -15.72
CA ILE A 198 11.19 0.44 -15.41
C ILE A 198 10.75 1.27 -16.63
N ASN A 199 11.20 0.89 -17.84
CA ASN A 199 10.89 1.61 -19.06
C ASN A 199 9.48 1.33 -19.61
N LYS A 200 8.84 0.20 -19.25
CA LYS A 200 7.47 -0.13 -19.59
C LYS A 200 6.43 0.52 -18.67
N LEU A 201 6.85 1.03 -17.48
CA LEU A 201 5.93 1.68 -16.55
C LEU A 201 5.09 2.75 -17.25
N ASN A 202 3.79 2.73 -16.98
CA ASN A 202 2.86 3.71 -17.51
C ASN A 202 1.76 4.05 -16.50
N LEU A 203 1.06 5.16 -16.73
CA LEU A 203 0.05 5.68 -15.82
C LEU A 203 -1.10 4.68 -15.54
N ILE A 204 -1.57 3.97 -16.57
CA ILE A 204 -2.69 3.02 -16.40
C ILE A 204 -2.26 1.83 -15.55
N GLN A 205 -1.09 1.27 -15.82
CA GLN A 205 -0.52 0.19 -15.01
C GLN A 205 -0.42 0.60 -13.54
N LEU A 206 0.12 1.78 -13.23
CA LEU A 206 0.29 2.26 -11.85
C LEU A 206 -1.05 2.53 -11.15
N ARG A 207 -2.06 3.04 -11.86
CA ARG A 207 -3.43 3.16 -11.33
C ARG A 207 -4.03 1.80 -11.00
N ASN A 208 -3.87 0.82 -11.87
CA ASN A 208 -4.31 -0.55 -11.65
C ASN A 208 -3.59 -1.17 -10.44
N THR A 209 -2.27 -1.02 -10.37
CA THR A 209 -1.46 -1.45 -9.21
C THR A 209 -1.97 -0.84 -7.90
N LYS A 210 -2.21 0.48 -7.86
CA LYS A 210 -2.78 1.15 -6.67
C LYS A 210 -4.15 0.59 -6.31
N THR A 211 -5.00 0.30 -7.30
CA THR A 211 -6.32 -0.30 -7.08
C THR A 211 -6.20 -1.69 -6.46
N ILE A 212 -5.30 -2.54 -6.97
CA ILE A 212 -5.03 -3.87 -6.42
C ILE A 212 -4.52 -3.75 -4.97
N PHE A 213 -3.52 -2.91 -4.72
CA PHE A 213 -2.97 -2.66 -3.39
C PHE A 213 -4.03 -2.23 -2.39
N LYS A 214 -4.90 -1.29 -2.79
CA LYS A 214 -5.99 -0.81 -1.94
C LYS A 214 -6.94 -1.93 -1.54
N ASN A 215 -7.33 -2.78 -2.49
CA ASN A 215 -8.30 -3.85 -2.20
C ASN A 215 -7.67 -4.96 -1.36
N ILE A 216 -6.41 -5.34 -1.58
CA ILE A 216 -5.70 -6.28 -0.70
C ILE A 216 -5.55 -5.70 0.70
N ALA A 217 -5.13 -4.44 0.83
CA ALA A 217 -5.03 -3.79 2.14
C ALA A 217 -6.38 -3.73 2.87
N ASN A 218 -7.50 -3.55 2.15
CA ASN A 218 -8.84 -3.61 2.74
C ASN A 218 -9.21 -5.02 3.18
N ILE A 219 -8.92 -6.06 2.38
CA ILE A 219 -9.16 -7.45 2.75
C ILE A 219 -8.41 -7.81 4.05
N ILE A 220 -7.13 -7.44 4.14
CA ILE A 220 -6.31 -7.73 5.32
C ILE A 220 -6.79 -6.91 6.52
N HIS A 221 -7.18 -5.65 6.32
CA HIS A 221 -7.78 -4.83 7.36
C HIS A 221 -9.07 -5.47 7.91
N ASP A 222 -9.98 -5.88 7.03
CA ASP A 222 -11.23 -6.50 7.44
C ASP A 222 -11.00 -7.81 8.20
N LEU A 223 -10.03 -8.63 7.75
CA LEU A 223 -9.61 -9.84 8.47
C LEU A 223 -9.06 -9.52 9.86
N THR A 224 -8.30 -8.43 9.97
CA THR A 224 -7.67 -7.98 11.23
C THR A 224 -8.73 -7.51 12.23
N VAL A 225 -9.71 -6.73 11.76
CA VAL A 225 -10.73 -6.12 12.63
C VAL A 225 -11.84 -7.10 12.97
N SER A 226 -12.32 -7.90 12.02
CA SER A 226 -13.46 -8.78 12.23
C SER A 226 -13.56 -9.88 11.17
N LYS A 227 -13.53 -11.15 11.63
CA LYS A 227 -13.83 -12.29 10.77
C LYS A 227 -15.14 -12.13 9.99
N LYS A 228 -16.19 -11.62 10.63
CA LYS A 228 -17.51 -11.42 9.99
C LYS A 228 -17.43 -10.41 8.84
N THR A 229 -16.67 -9.32 9.02
CA THR A 229 -16.47 -8.30 7.99
C THR A 229 -15.68 -8.88 6.82
N PHE A 230 -14.61 -9.61 7.10
CA PHE A 230 -13.83 -10.30 6.07
C PHE A 230 -14.69 -11.28 5.26
N GLU A 231 -15.48 -12.15 5.91
CA GLU A 231 -16.34 -13.11 5.23
C GLU A 231 -17.39 -12.43 4.33
N ARG A 232 -17.92 -11.30 4.74
CA ARG A 232 -18.92 -10.53 4.00
C ARG A 232 -18.33 -9.84 2.77
N ASP A 233 -17.16 -9.23 2.91
CA ASP A 233 -16.64 -8.25 1.93
C ASP A 233 -15.52 -8.82 1.02
N TYR A 234 -14.96 -10.01 1.34
CA TYR A 234 -13.87 -10.62 0.57
C TYR A 234 -14.18 -10.72 -0.93
N ASP A 235 -15.34 -11.30 -1.29
CA ASP A 235 -15.67 -11.56 -2.70
C ASP A 235 -15.83 -10.26 -3.50
N LYS A 236 -16.32 -9.19 -2.86
CA LYS A 236 -16.38 -7.85 -3.46
C LYS A 236 -15.00 -7.33 -3.84
N TYR A 237 -14.04 -7.39 -2.91
CA TYR A 237 -12.68 -6.90 -3.17
C TYR A 237 -11.93 -7.80 -4.16
N SER A 238 -12.08 -9.12 -4.04
CA SER A 238 -11.50 -10.10 -4.98
C SER A 238 -11.98 -9.85 -6.41
N THR A 239 -13.27 -9.64 -6.62
CA THR A 239 -13.84 -9.30 -7.93
C THR A 239 -13.23 -8.03 -8.52
N ILE A 240 -13.03 -6.98 -7.70
CA ILE A 240 -12.38 -5.75 -8.18
C ILE A 240 -10.93 -6.02 -8.59
N ILE A 241 -10.20 -6.82 -7.82
CA ILE A 241 -8.82 -7.20 -8.14
C ILE A 241 -8.77 -7.96 -9.47
N ASP A 242 -9.62 -8.98 -9.65
CA ASP A 242 -9.64 -9.81 -10.84
C ASP A 242 -10.02 -9.02 -12.10
N ASN A 243 -11.03 -8.15 -12.00
CA ASN A 243 -11.40 -7.23 -13.07
C ASN A 243 -10.25 -6.27 -13.41
N THR A 244 -9.51 -5.78 -12.40
CA THR A 244 -8.38 -4.88 -12.61
C THR A 244 -7.21 -5.60 -13.29
N LYS A 245 -6.94 -6.85 -12.91
CA LYS A 245 -5.88 -7.70 -13.51
C LYS A 245 -6.19 -8.11 -14.94
N SER A 246 -7.46 -8.23 -15.32
CA SER A 246 -7.87 -8.56 -16.69
C SER A 246 -7.61 -7.43 -17.70
N ILE A 247 -7.29 -6.21 -17.23
CA ILE A 247 -7.02 -5.06 -18.10
C ILE A 247 -5.62 -5.16 -18.71
N ASP A 248 -5.51 -5.20 -20.03
CA ASP A 248 -4.23 -4.98 -20.72
C ASP A 248 -3.83 -3.50 -20.58
N SER A 249 -3.04 -3.24 -19.54
CA SER A 249 -2.59 -1.88 -19.21
C SER A 249 -1.80 -1.21 -20.33
N SER A 250 -1.09 -1.99 -21.17
CA SER A 250 -0.32 -1.45 -22.30
C SER A 250 -1.23 -0.98 -23.43
N LEU A 251 -2.23 -1.78 -23.77
CA LEU A 251 -3.20 -1.44 -24.81
C LEU A 251 -4.06 -0.24 -24.36
N GLU A 252 -4.59 -0.30 -23.14
CA GLU A 252 -5.39 0.79 -22.57
C GLU A 252 -4.60 2.09 -22.45
N TYR A 253 -3.31 2.02 -22.10
CA TYR A 253 -2.46 3.20 -22.06
C TYR A 253 -2.27 3.83 -23.46
N LYS A 254 -2.07 3.03 -24.50
CA LYS A 254 -1.99 3.53 -25.89
C LYS A 254 -3.26 4.26 -26.31
N LYS A 255 -4.43 3.70 -26.00
CA LYS A 255 -5.73 4.33 -26.25
C LYS A 255 -5.88 5.63 -25.46
N TYR A 256 -5.55 5.59 -24.17
CA TYR A 256 -5.60 6.75 -23.27
C TYR A 256 -4.69 7.90 -23.77
N LYS A 257 -3.45 7.60 -24.17
CA LYS A 257 -2.50 8.59 -24.70
C LYS A 257 -3.04 9.27 -25.96
N LYS A 258 -3.58 8.50 -26.91
CA LYS A 258 -4.21 9.03 -28.13
C LYS A 258 -5.38 9.97 -27.79
N MET A 259 -6.28 9.53 -26.91
CA MET A 259 -7.43 10.32 -26.48
C MET A 259 -7.02 11.65 -25.83
N MET A 260 -6.02 11.64 -24.94
CA MET A 260 -5.55 12.83 -24.24
C MET A 260 -4.92 13.85 -25.19
N ILE A 261 -4.13 13.38 -26.17
CA ILE A 261 -3.52 14.23 -27.19
C ILE A 261 -4.61 14.82 -28.08
N GLN A 262 -5.59 14.03 -28.54
CA GLN A 262 -6.68 14.52 -29.39
C GLN A 262 -7.51 15.60 -28.68
N LYS A 263 -7.93 15.38 -27.45
CA LYS A 263 -8.62 16.39 -26.64
C LYS A 263 -7.85 17.72 -26.54
N GLN A 264 -6.53 17.67 -26.46
CA GLN A 264 -5.70 18.89 -26.43
C GLN A 264 -5.68 19.61 -27.79
N LEU A 265 -5.65 18.88 -28.90
CA LEU A 265 -5.71 19.43 -30.24
C LEU A 265 -7.07 20.09 -30.50
N ASP A 266 -8.15 19.40 -30.15
CA ASP A 266 -9.52 19.91 -30.29
C ASP A 266 -9.72 21.21 -29.49
N TYR A 267 -9.17 21.23 -28.25
CA TYR A 267 -9.20 22.44 -27.41
C TYR A 267 -8.44 23.62 -28.04
N LYS A 268 -7.23 23.38 -28.56
CA LYS A 268 -6.44 24.42 -29.26
C LYS A 268 -7.16 24.95 -30.50
N GLN A 269 -7.77 24.07 -31.31
CA GLN A 269 -8.53 24.47 -32.48
C GLN A 269 -9.75 25.33 -32.09
N LYS A 270 -10.43 24.96 -31.01
CA LYS A 270 -11.57 25.73 -30.50
C LYS A 270 -11.20 27.15 -30.09
N ILE A 271 -10.06 27.33 -29.40
CA ILE A 271 -9.50 28.62 -29.01
C ILE A 271 -9.17 29.44 -30.26
N LYS A 272 -8.50 28.84 -31.26
CA LYS A 272 -8.13 29.50 -32.50
C LYS A 272 -9.37 30.02 -33.22
N ASN A 273 -10.40 29.19 -33.40
CA ASN A 273 -11.66 29.55 -34.06
C ASN A 273 -12.39 30.67 -33.30
N LEU A 274 -12.28 30.77 -31.98
CA LEU A 274 -12.86 31.86 -31.20
C LEU A 274 -12.09 33.18 -31.38
N ALA A 275 -10.75 33.10 -31.46
CA ALA A 275 -9.89 34.28 -31.69
C ALA A 275 -10.06 34.86 -33.10
N GLU A 276 -10.38 34.03 -34.11
CA GLU A 276 -10.63 34.46 -35.48
C GLU A 276 -12.05 35.11 -35.68
N LYS A 277 -12.94 34.95 -34.70
CA LYS A 277 -14.30 35.50 -34.73
C LYS A 277 -14.45 36.85 -34.02
N ASN A 278 -13.47 37.23 -33.24
CA ASN A 278 -13.36 38.52 -32.55
C ASN A 278 -12.37 39.43 -33.28
#